data_6b036d65f294d3639cbe4128cad0e3f4
#
_entry.id   6b036d65f294d3639cbe4128cad0e3f4
#
_cell.length_a   1.000
_cell.length_b   1.000
_cell.length_c   1.000
_cell.angle_alpha   90.00
_cell.angle_beta   90.00
_cell.angle_gamma   90.00
#
_symmetry.space_group_name_H-M   'P 1'
#
loop_
_entity.id
_entity.type
_entity.pdbx_description
1 polymer ?
#
loop_
_entity_poly.entity_id
_entity_poly.type
_entity_poly.pdbx_seq_one_letter_code
_entity_poly.pdbx_strand_id
1 'polypeptide(L)'
;MTWRPTIAALTGLCLALTTAAGPAGAALPASRDAPHVNAHTFTGPPGAPPGVCPEGAAYGPPLPAGSVSATKIRSGFSFLEGPVWIADGGYLLMSDMAAGTGPNNVQPSTIRRFTPPATFDTFIADAGSNGLALSPDAQQIIAATHDQRNVSAYRLSDRARSTVAADHQGRAFNSPNDVTVRSDGVVYFTDPNFQRGNRPDQMSGRTSVFRVSGGQVSLVDDRLRQPNGIALSPDGSTLYVGAYSENKIYKYVVQPDGSTGARSVFVNYLGGPDGVTVDCAGNVYWASGSDGLIHVYSPAGAQLGTIRSGGAGTTNVAFGGPDRQTLYITSGRTNDSGLYSVRLNVPGYPY
;
A
#
# COMPACT_ATOMS: atom_id res chain seq x y z
N MET A 1 -22.08 -46.30 -47.39
CA MET A 1 -23.53 -46.19 -47.17
C MET A 1 -23.84 -44.77 -46.86
N THR A 2 -24.34 -44.09 -47.84
CA THR A 2 -24.71 -42.68 -47.91
C THR A 2 -26.13 -42.48 -47.43
N TRP A 3 -26.39 -41.52 -46.58
CA TRP A 3 -27.73 -40.91 -46.47
C TRP A 3 -27.61 -39.41 -46.21
N ARG A 4 -28.19 -38.63 -47.06
CA ARG A 4 -28.37 -37.19 -47.09
C ARG A 4 -29.83 -36.83 -46.85
N PRO A 5 -30.15 -35.55 -46.75
CA PRO A 5 -31.02 -34.94 -45.73
C PRO A 5 -32.43 -34.63 -46.24
N THR A 6 -33.29 -34.21 -45.31
CA THR A 6 -34.61 -33.63 -45.69
C THR A 6 -34.74 -32.24 -45.12
N ILE A 7 -34.89 -31.26 -45.98
CA ILE A 7 -35.25 -29.86 -45.73
C ILE A 7 -36.80 -29.80 -45.67
N ALA A 8 -37.37 -29.21 -44.65
CA ALA A 8 -38.73 -28.78 -44.64
C ALA A 8 -38.80 -27.27 -44.42
N ALA A 9 -39.26 -26.58 -45.45
CA ALA A 9 -39.65 -25.18 -45.39
C ALA A 9 -41.05 -25.04 -44.82
N LEU A 10 -41.29 -24.10 -43.94
CA LEU A 10 -42.63 -23.66 -43.55
C LEU A 10 -42.69 -22.12 -43.54
N THR A 11 -43.64 -21.69 -44.31
CA THR A 11 -44.12 -20.40 -44.74
C THR A 11 -44.52 -19.48 -43.62
N GLY A 12 -44.35 -18.18 -43.88
CA GLY A 12 -44.63 -17.09 -42.96
C GLY A 12 -46.11 -16.81 -42.68
N LEU A 13 -46.33 -16.19 -41.56
CA LEU A 13 -47.59 -15.51 -41.24
C LEU A 13 -47.29 -14.12 -40.64
N CYS A 14 -47.57 -13.07 -41.43
CA CYS A 14 -47.60 -11.69 -40.95
C CYS A 14 -48.77 -11.49 -40.02
N LEU A 15 -48.53 -11.08 -38.79
CA LEU A 15 -49.55 -10.56 -37.90
C LEU A 15 -49.26 -9.08 -37.58
N ALA A 16 -50.25 -8.25 -37.89
CA ALA A 16 -50.21 -6.83 -37.66
C ALA A 16 -50.20 -6.50 -36.14
N LEU A 17 -49.27 -5.68 -35.68
CA LEU A 17 -49.26 -5.14 -34.31
C LEU A 17 -50.10 -3.86 -34.29
N THR A 18 -51.20 -3.90 -33.55
CA THR A 18 -51.95 -2.74 -33.07
C THR A 18 -51.26 -2.17 -31.85
N THR A 19 -50.89 -0.90 -31.90
CA THR A 19 -50.36 -0.15 -30.77
C THR A 19 -51.46 0.16 -29.76
N ALA A 20 -51.37 -0.46 -28.57
CA ALA A 20 -52.12 -0.03 -27.40
C ALA A 20 -51.18 0.83 -26.52
N ALA A 21 -51.58 2.09 -26.30
CA ALA A 21 -50.92 2.96 -25.32
C ALA A 21 -51.25 2.46 -23.90
N GLY A 22 -50.20 2.02 -23.17
CA GLY A 22 -50.29 1.70 -21.75
C GLY A 22 -50.09 2.94 -20.88
N PRO A 23 -50.61 2.96 -19.64
CA PRO A 23 -50.59 4.13 -18.77
C PRO A 23 -49.15 4.46 -18.28
N ALA A 24 -48.92 5.75 -18.04
CA ALA A 24 -47.68 6.32 -17.53
C ALA A 24 -47.20 5.59 -16.26
N GLY A 25 -46.03 5.00 -16.36
CA GLY A 25 -45.38 4.36 -15.22
C GLY A 25 -44.98 5.43 -14.19
N ALA A 26 -45.40 5.16 -12.95
CA ALA A 26 -44.98 5.96 -11.79
C ALA A 26 -43.46 5.96 -11.68
N ALA A 27 -42.86 7.15 -11.54
CA ALA A 27 -41.45 7.32 -11.24
C ALA A 27 -41.12 6.61 -9.92
N LEU A 28 -40.14 5.73 -9.97
CA LEU A 28 -39.55 5.14 -8.76
C LEU A 28 -38.96 6.28 -7.92
N PRO A 29 -39.14 6.26 -6.59
CA PRO A 29 -38.53 7.28 -5.74
C PRO A 29 -37.00 7.18 -5.87
N ALA A 30 -36.33 8.32 -6.01
CA ALA A 30 -34.90 8.44 -5.98
C ALA A 30 -34.35 7.72 -4.74
N SER A 31 -33.39 6.84 -4.91
CA SER A 31 -32.71 6.17 -3.83
C SER A 31 -32.12 7.21 -2.90
N ARG A 32 -32.49 7.10 -1.63
CA ARG A 32 -31.97 7.92 -0.56
C ARG A 32 -30.45 7.72 -0.47
N ASP A 33 -29.77 8.88 -0.49
CA ASP A 33 -28.47 9.18 0.09
C ASP A 33 -27.52 7.99 0.30
N ALA A 34 -26.69 7.73 -0.70
CA ALA A 34 -25.36 7.19 -0.42
C ALA A 34 -24.66 8.16 0.53
N PRO A 35 -24.01 7.68 1.61
CA PRO A 35 -23.28 8.57 2.49
C PRO A 35 -22.26 9.34 1.63
N HIS A 36 -22.38 10.65 1.60
CA HIS A 36 -21.38 11.53 1.02
C HIS A 36 -20.06 11.20 1.73
N VAL A 37 -19.15 10.51 1.03
CA VAL A 37 -17.76 10.44 1.43
C VAL A 37 -17.30 11.90 1.44
N ASN A 38 -17.08 12.46 2.62
CA ASN A 38 -16.48 13.77 2.76
C ASN A 38 -15.16 13.72 1.98
N ALA A 39 -15.10 14.42 0.87
CA ALA A 39 -13.84 14.66 0.19
C ALA A 39 -12.98 15.44 1.20
N HIS A 40 -12.03 14.69 1.81
CA HIS A 40 -11.01 15.33 2.65
C HIS A 40 -10.13 16.14 1.71
N THR A 41 -10.46 17.43 1.56
CA THR A 41 -9.56 18.37 0.90
C THR A 41 -8.44 18.68 1.89
N PHE A 42 -7.33 18.00 1.71
CA PHE A 42 -6.10 18.34 2.42
C PHE A 42 -5.58 19.67 1.84
N THR A 43 -5.71 20.74 2.59
CA THR A 43 -5.15 22.05 2.26
C THR A 43 -3.85 22.26 3.01
N GLY A 44 -2.80 21.58 2.59
CA GLY A 44 -1.44 21.79 3.09
C GLY A 44 -0.49 22.10 1.94
N PRO A 45 0.53 22.94 2.14
CA PRO A 45 1.55 23.16 1.13
C PRO A 45 2.35 21.88 0.87
N PRO A 46 2.78 21.60 -0.37
CA PRO A 46 3.70 20.53 -0.64
C PRO A 46 5.03 20.83 0.04
N GLY A 47 5.49 19.96 0.93
CA GLY A 47 6.79 20.08 1.58
C GLY A 47 6.90 19.18 2.80
N ALA A 48 8.11 18.64 3.01
CA ALA A 48 8.45 17.98 4.27
C ALA A 48 8.22 18.94 5.45
N PRO A 49 7.88 18.41 6.66
CA PRO A 49 7.84 19.24 7.86
C PRO A 49 9.13 20.05 7.97
N PRO A 50 9.06 21.34 8.33
CA PRO A 50 10.25 22.18 8.44
C PRO A 50 11.30 21.53 9.34
N GLY A 51 12.51 21.37 8.86
CA GLY A 51 13.67 20.95 9.63
C GLY A 51 14.17 19.51 9.44
N VAL A 52 13.38 18.58 8.88
CA VAL A 52 13.84 17.18 8.73
C VAL A 52 14.62 16.97 7.43
N CYS A 53 14.12 17.49 6.31
CA CYS A 53 14.79 17.47 5.02
C CYS A 53 14.92 18.91 4.51
N PRO A 54 15.94 19.69 4.95
CA PRO A 54 16.09 21.07 4.48
C PRO A 54 16.29 21.11 2.97
N GLU A 55 15.66 22.06 2.31
CA GLU A 55 15.83 22.28 0.88
C GLU A 55 17.29 22.62 0.57
N GLY A 56 17.86 22.00 -0.48
CA GLY A 56 19.25 22.20 -0.87
C GLY A 56 20.29 21.54 0.04
N ALA A 57 19.90 20.78 1.05
CA ALA A 57 20.83 20.05 1.89
C ALA A 57 21.64 19.03 1.08
N ALA A 58 22.96 19.04 1.28
CA ALA A 58 23.83 18.00 0.72
C ALA A 58 24.00 16.87 1.75
N TYR A 59 23.72 15.64 1.35
CA TYR A 59 23.87 14.46 2.18
C TYR A 59 25.08 13.64 1.73
N GLY A 60 25.78 13.05 2.71
CA GLY A 60 26.85 12.07 2.46
C GLY A 60 26.30 10.67 2.15
N PRO A 61 27.18 9.65 2.20
CA PRO A 61 26.75 8.26 2.04
C PRO A 61 25.64 7.89 3.04
N PRO A 62 24.56 7.21 2.60
CA PRO A 62 23.42 6.94 3.48
C PRO A 62 23.73 5.90 4.57
N LEU A 63 24.66 4.99 4.29
CA LEU A 63 25.04 3.93 5.22
C LEU A 63 26.31 4.28 5.98
N PRO A 64 26.42 3.89 7.28
CA PRO A 64 27.69 3.89 7.99
C PRO A 64 28.75 3.06 7.26
N ALA A 65 30.02 3.36 7.50
CA ALA A 65 31.13 2.59 6.94
C ALA A 65 31.13 1.15 7.49
N GLY A 66 31.46 0.20 6.62
CA GLY A 66 31.53 -1.23 6.98
C GLY A 66 30.21 -1.97 6.83
N SER A 67 30.10 -3.12 7.48
CA SER A 67 28.88 -3.95 7.46
C SER A 67 27.82 -3.37 8.38
N VAL A 68 26.62 -3.12 7.84
CA VAL A 68 25.49 -2.56 8.58
C VAL A 68 24.53 -3.68 8.97
N SER A 69 24.23 -3.79 10.27
CA SER A 69 23.29 -4.76 10.81
C SER A 69 22.34 -4.08 11.80
N ALA A 70 21.07 -4.44 11.72
CA ALA A 70 20.06 -3.97 12.67
C ALA A 70 20.12 -4.73 14.00
N THR A 71 19.75 -4.04 15.05
CA THR A 71 19.61 -4.61 16.40
C THR A 71 18.16 -4.96 16.66
N LYS A 72 17.94 -6.14 17.24
CA LYS A 72 16.59 -6.58 17.63
C LYS A 72 16.08 -5.74 18.79
N ILE A 73 14.88 -5.19 18.63
CA ILE A 73 14.12 -4.54 19.71
C ILE A 73 13.27 -5.59 20.42
N ARG A 74 12.45 -6.33 19.66
CA ARG A 74 11.55 -7.36 20.19
C ARG A 74 11.15 -8.33 19.10
N SER A 75 10.94 -9.61 19.49
CA SER A 75 10.32 -10.66 18.66
C SER A 75 9.09 -11.25 19.36
N GLY A 76 8.47 -12.24 18.73
CA GLY A 76 7.29 -12.91 19.27
C GLY A 76 5.97 -12.27 18.79
N PHE A 77 6.00 -11.59 17.66
CA PHE A 77 4.83 -11.15 16.93
C PHE A 77 4.41 -12.22 15.91
N SER A 78 3.18 -12.11 15.41
CA SER A 78 2.67 -13.05 14.42
C SER A 78 3.30 -12.81 13.05
N PHE A 79 3.05 -11.64 12.47
CA PHE A 79 3.65 -11.21 11.21
C PHE A 79 3.58 -9.68 11.11
N LEU A 80 4.69 -9.01 11.40
CA LEU A 80 4.75 -7.55 11.38
C LEU A 80 4.88 -6.99 9.98
N GLU A 81 4.11 -5.93 9.70
CA GLU A 81 4.05 -5.21 8.44
C GLU A 81 3.79 -3.71 8.63
N GLY A 82 3.97 -2.95 7.55
CA GLY A 82 3.52 -1.59 7.38
C GLY A 82 3.90 -0.63 8.50
N PRO A 83 5.17 -0.53 8.91
CA PRO A 83 5.56 0.41 9.96
C PRO A 83 5.41 1.85 9.50
N VAL A 84 4.91 2.72 10.38
CA VAL A 84 4.83 4.17 10.18
C VAL A 84 5.15 4.91 11.47
N TRP A 85 5.98 5.96 11.36
CA TRP A 85 6.39 6.76 12.52
C TRP A 85 5.46 7.95 12.74
N ILE A 86 4.93 8.09 13.95
CA ILE A 86 4.11 9.22 14.39
C ILE A 86 4.99 10.18 15.18
N ALA A 87 5.40 11.26 14.53
CA ALA A 87 6.38 12.20 15.10
C ALA A 87 5.85 12.92 16.34
N ASP A 88 4.63 13.44 16.30
CA ASP A 88 4.01 14.20 17.40
C ASP A 88 3.88 13.36 18.68
N GLY A 89 3.73 12.04 18.54
CA GLY A 89 3.63 11.13 19.69
C GLY A 89 4.93 10.41 20.02
N GLY A 90 5.95 10.48 19.17
CA GLY A 90 7.23 9.81 19.35
C GLY A 90 7.12 8.27 19.39
N TYR A 91 6.24 7.69 18.56
CA TYR A 91 6.01 6.24 18.52
C TYR A 91 5.87 5.70 17.10
N LEU A 92 6.11 4.41 16.95
CA LEU A 92 5.89 3.65 15.72
C LEU A 92 4.57 2.89 15.79
N LEU A 93 3.80 2.94 14.72
CA LEU A 93 2.68 2.02 14.49
C LEU A 93 3.10 0.96 13.47
N MET A 94 2.56 -0.26 13.61
CA MET A 94 2.80 -1.36 12.68
C MET A 94 1.65 -2.37 12.75
N SER A 95 1.35 -3.01 11.65
CA SER A 95 0.35 -4.07 11.56
C SER A 95 0.95 -5.41 12.01
N ASP A 96 0.28 -6.12 12.92
CA ASP A 96 0.61 -7.47 13.34
C ASP A 96 -0.49 -8.40 12.85
N MET A 97 -0.26 -9.07 11.72
CA MET A 97 -1.22 -9.96 11.09
C MET A 97 -1.11 -11.34 11.71
N ALA A 98 -2.18 -11.78 12.37
CA ALA A 98 -2.21 -13.10 12.99
C ALA A 98 -2.13 -14.21 11.94
N ALA A 99 -1.36 -15.25 12.25
CA ALA A 99 -1.44 -16.47 11.48
C ALA A 99 -2.80 -17.11 11.72
N GLY A 100 -3.50 -17.45 10.66
CA GLY A 100 -4.74 -18.19 10.78
C GLY A 100 -5.95 -17.49 10.21
N THR A 101 -7.07 -18.02 10.53
CA THR A 101 -8.21 -18.04 9.68
C THR A 101 -9.34 -17.25 10.30
N GLY A 102 -9.35 -15.96 10.04
CA GLY A 102 -10.60 -15.20 10.14
C GLY A 102 -11.65 -15.73 9.15
N PRO A 103 -12.83 -15.14 9.13
CA PRO A 103 -13.85 -15.48 8.13
C PRO A 103 -13.27 -15.47 6.71
N ASN A 104 -13.66 -16.44 5.87
CA ASN A 104 -13.12 -16.62 4.51
C ASN A 104 -11.60 -16.84 4.43
N ASN A 105 -10.98 -17.35 5.48
CA ASN A 105 -9.52 -17.55 5.54
C ASN A 105 -8.73 -16.24 5.36
N VAL A 106 -9.26 -15.13 5.85
CA VAL A 106 -8.59 -13.83 5.86
C VAL A 106 -7.83 -13.67 7.18
N GLN A 107 -6.61 -13.17 7.10
CA GLN A 107 -5.76 -12.94 8.28
C GLN A 107 -6.31 -11.78 9.11
N PRO A 108 -6.62 -11.98 10.40
CA PRO A 108 -6.87 -10.87 11.33
C PRO A 108 -5.62 -10.02 11.51
N SER A 109 -5.78 -8.74 11.75
CA SER A 109 -4.67 -7.82 11.96
C SER A 109 -4.94 -6.84 13.10
N THR A 110 -3.92 -6.58 13.90
CA THR A 110 -3.90 -5.62 14.99
C THR A 110 -2.87 -4.54 14.68
N ILE A 111 -3.20 -3.26 14.83
CA ILE A 111 -2.18 -2.23 14.82
C ILE A 111 -1.54 -2.17 16.20
N ARG A 112 -0.24 -2.46 16.25
CA ARG A 112 0.61 -2.34 17.44
C ARG A 112 1.23 -0.96 17.49
N ARG A 113 1.43 -0.45 18.71
CA ARG A 113 2.24 0.74 18.95
C ARG A 113 3.51 0.35 19.69
N PHE A 114 4.63 0.84 19.19
CA PHE A 114 5.92 0.79 19.86
C PHE A 114 6.34 2.19 20.24
N THR A 115 6.47 2.45 21.55
CA THR A 115 7.04 3.69 22.09
C THR A 115 8.44 3.38 22.60
N PRO A 116 9.49 3.96 21.97
CA PRO A 116 10.85 3.76 22.44
C PRO A 116 11.02 4.13 23.92
N PRO A 117 11.92 3.46 24.67
CA PRO A 117 12.85 2.45 24.16
C PRO A 117 12.28 1.03 24.07
N ALA A 118 11.18 0.68 24.74
CA ALA A 118 10.77 -0.72 24.90
C ALA A 118 9.27 -0.96 25.12
N THR A 119 8.41 0.06 25.11
CA THR A 119 6.98 -0.12 25.41
C THR A 119 6.21 -0.53 24.16
N PHE A 120 5.43 -1.61 24.29
CA PHE A 120 4.55 -2.12 23.25
C PHE A 120 3.14 -2.26 23.80
N ASP A 121 2.17 -1.77 23.03
CA ASP A 121 0.75 -1.94 23.33
C ASP A 121 -0.08 -2.11 22.05
N THR A 122 -1.37 -2.41 22.24
CA THR A 122 -2.34 -2.49 21.15
C THR A 122 -2.89 -1.08 20.90
N PHE A 123 -2.71 -0.58 19.69
CA PHE A 123 -3.29 0.68 19.25
C PHE A 123 -4.71 0.50 18.71
N ILE A 124 -4.92 -0.47 17.79
CA ILE A 124 -6.24 -0.87 17.27
C ILE A 124 -6.29 -2.40 17.21
N ALA A 125 -7.24 -3.01 17.92
CA ALA A 125 -7.29 -4.47 18.09
C ALA A 125 -7.74 -5.24 16.84
N ASP A 126 -8.65 -4.69 16.05
CA ASP A 126 -9.23 -5.33 14.84
C ASP A 126 -9.17 -4.33 13.69
N ALA A 127 -7.95 -4.13 13.20
CA ALA A 127 -7.69 -3.16 12.15
C ALA A 127 -7.82 -3.74 10.74
N GLY A 128 -7.55 -5.04 10.58
CA GLY A 128 -7.53 -5.69 9.28
C GLY A 128 -6.50 -5.11 8.30
N SER A 129 -5.49 -4.42 8.83
CA SER A 129 -4.52 -3.64 8.05
C SER A 129 -3.27 -4.43 7.69
N ASN A 130 -2.58 -3.97 6.65
CA ASN A 130 -1.23 -4.34 6.27
C ASN A 130 -0.37 -3.08 6.23
N GLY A 131 -0.09 -2.47 5.07
CA GLY A 131 0.65 -1.23 4.95
C GLY A 131 -0.05 -0.04 5.59
N LEU A 132 0.73 0.85 6.22
CA LEU A 132 0.29 2.08 6.86
C LEU A 132 1.07 3.27 6.31
N ALA A 133 0.40 4.40 6.10
CA ALA A 133 1.00 5.68 5.78
C ALA A 133 0.38 6.79 6.60
N LEU A 134 1.08 7.91 6.80
CA LEU A 134 0.56 9.07 7.51
C LEU A 134 -0.16 10.00 6.52
N SER A 135 -1.30 10.56 6.92
CA SER A 135 -1.93 11.64 6.16
C SER A 135 -1.08 12.91 6.18
N PRO A 136 -1.16 13.81 5.17
CA PRO A 136 -0.32 15.00 5.11
C PRO A 136 -0.49 15.96 6.29
N ASP A 137 -1.66 15.96 6.91
CA ASP A 137 -1.95 16.74 8.13
C ASP A 137 -1.52 16.03 9.42
N ALA A 138 -0.94 14.83 9.31
CA ALA A 138 -0.52 13.98 10.42
C ALA A 138 -1.64 13.65 11.44
N GLN A 139 -2.92 13.76 11.05
CA GLN A 139 -4.05 13.48 11.94
C GLN A 139 -4.61 12.07 11.79
N GLN A 140 -4.25 11.36 10.70
CA GLN A 140 -4.78 10.05 10.38
C GLN A 140 -3.68 9.13 9.87
N ILE A 141 -3.83 7.84 10.09
CA ILE A 141 -3.13 6.80 9.34
C ILE A 141 -4.04 6.31 8.22
N ILE A 142 -3.49 6.27 7.01
CA ILE A 142 -4.11 5.64 5.85
C ILE A 142 -3.59 4.21 5.81
N ALA A 143 -4.49 3.25 5.74
CA ALA A 143 -4.18 1.83 5.88
C ALA A 143 -4.71 1.03 4.69
N ALA A 144 -3.88 0.17 4.14
CA ALA A 144 -4.32 -0.87 3.24
C ALA A 144 -5.01 -1.96 4.07
N THR A 145 -6.34 -2.05 4.00
CA THR A 145 -7.14 -2.92 4.87
C THR A 145 -7.68 -4.12 4.09
N HIS A 146 -6.90 -5.18 4.12
CA HIS A 146 -7.18 -6.40 3.37
C HIS A 146 -8.42 -7.15 3.87
N ASP A 147 -8.80 -7.00 5.16
CA ASP A 147 -9.98 -7.62 5.75
C ASP A 147 -11.27 -7.18 5.05
N GLN A 148 -11.42 -5.90 4.79
CA GLN A 148 -12.58 -5.30 4.13
C GLN A 148 -12.35 -5.06 2.63
N ARG A 149 -11.18 -5.42 2.09
CA ARG A 149 -10.84 -5.18 0.69
C ARG A 149 -10.96 -3.70 0.31
N ASN A 150 -10.43 -2.83 1.16
CA ASN A 150 -10.49 -1.38 0.94
C ASN A 150 -9.22 -0.68 1.44
N VAL A 151 -9.14 0.62 1.22
CA VAL A 151 -8.21 1.52 1.89
C VAL A 151 -9.01 2.30 2.91
N SER A 152 -8.56 2.30 4.15
CA SER A 152 -9.20 2.99 5.27
C SER A 152 -8.34 4.13 5.80
N ALA A 153 -8.97 5.09 6.46
CA ALA A 153 -8.30 6.04 7.33
C ALA A 153 -8.72 5.80 8.78
N TYR A 154 -7.74 5.83 9.69
CA TYR A 154 -7.98 5.81 11.14
C TYR A 154 -7.51 7.12 11.74
N ARG A 155 -8.40 7.85 12.41
CA ARG A 155 -8.04 9.07 13.11
C ARG A 155 -7.18 8.73 14.33
N LEU A 156 -6.04 9.42 14.50
CA LEU A 156 -5.10 9.13 15.59
C LEU A 156 -5.69 9.42 16.98
N SER A 157 -6.55 10.44 17.10
CA SER A 157 -7.08 10.90 18.39
C SER A 157 -8.10 9.93 19.02
N ASP A 158 -8.99 9.35 18.23
CA ASP A 158 -10.10 8.50 18.71
C ASP A 158 -10.15 7.13 18.04
N ARG A 159 -9.26 6.87 17.06
CA ARG A 159 -9.16 5.62 16.28
C ARG A 159 -10.37 5.34 15.41
N ALA A 160 -11.21 6.35 15.17
CA ALA A 160 -12.36 6.20 14.30
C ALA A 160 -11.93 5.82 12.89
N ARG A 161 -12.53 4.77 12.35
CA ARG A 161 -12.28 4.27 10.99
C ARG A 161 -13.24 4.92 10.01
N SER A 162 -12.72 5.32 8.85
CA SER A 162 -13.49 5.74 7.68
C SER A 162 -12.91 5.09 6.41
N THR A 163 -13.71 5.01 5.35
CA THR A 163 -13.30 4.43 4.07
C THR A 163 -12.72 5.51 3.17
N VAL A 164 -11.53 5.25 2.61
CA VAL A 164 -10.88 6.09 1.60
C VAL A 164 -11.21 5.59 0.20
N ALA A 165 -11.15 4.26 -0.02
CA ALA A 165 -11.50 3.61 -1.28
C ALA A 165 -12.05 2.21 -1.01
N ALA A 166 -13.22 1.88 -1.59
CA ALA A 166 -13.88 0.59 -1.37
C ALA A 166 -13.82 -0.34 -2.59
N ASP A 167 -13.76 0.23 -3.79
CA ASP A 167 -13.83 -0.53 -5.03
C ASP A 167 -13.23 0.27 -6.21
N HIS A 168 -13.04 -0.42 -7.33
CA HIS A 168 -12.77 0.20 -8.62
C HIS A 168 -13.86 -0.20 -9.62
N GLN A 169 -14.65 0.76 -10.06
CA GLN A 169 -15.77 0.55 -11.00
C GLN A 169 -16.79 -0.52 -10.53
N GLY A 170 -17.15 -0.48 -9.24
CA GLY A 170 -18.07 -1.42 -8.61
C GLY A 170 -17.49 -2.81 -8.35
N ARG A 171 -16.18 -3.00 -8.52
CA ARG A 171 -15.48 -4.26 -8.26
C ARG A 171 -14.61 -4.11 -7.01
N ALA A 172 -14.85 -4.97 -6.02
CA ALA A 172 -14.05 -4.97 -4.80
C ALA A 172 -12.58 -5.34 -5.11
N PHE A 173 -11.64 -4.67 -4.46
CA PHE A 173 -10.20 -4.97 -4.55
C PHE A 173 -9.91 -6.42 -4.15
N ASN A 174 -8.71 -6.91 -4.44
CA ASN A 174 -8.27 -8.24 -4.00
C ASN A 174 -7.99 -8.26 -2.49
N SER A 175 -6.88 -7.66 -2.11
CA SER A 175 -6.42 -7.50 -0.74
C SER A 175 -5.39 -6.38 -0.68
N PRO A 176 -5.82 -5.11 -0.57
CA PRO A 176 -4.90 -3.98 -0.48
C PRO A 176 -3.79 -4.26 0.52
N ASN A 177 -2.54 -4.04 0.07
CA ASN A 177 -1.35 -4.51 0.77
C ASN A 177 -0.49 -3.35 1.29
N ASP A 178 0.04 -2.50 0.44
CA ASP A 178 0.85 -1.36 0.87
C ASP A 178 0.32 -0.05 0.30
N VAL A 179 0.66 1.08 0.94
CA VAL A 179 0.06 2.39 0.67
C VAL A 179 1.06 3.51 0.90
N THR A 180 1.02 4.52 0.05
CA THR A 180 1.75 5.78 0.23
C THR A 180 0.85 6.98 -0.08
N VAL A 181 1.11 8.11 0.58
CA VAL A 181 0.32 9.33 0.44
C VAL A 181 1.21 10.47 -0.02
N ARG A 182 0.83 11.14 -1.10
CA ARG A 182 1.50 12.34 -1.57
C ARG A 182 1.11 13.55 -0.70
N SER A 183 1.96 14.56 -0.64
CA SER A 183 1.75 15.76 0.18
C SER A 183 0.46 16.53 -0.11
N ASP A 184 -0.14 16.36 -1.29
CA ASP A 184 -1.45 16.91 -1.67
C ASP A 184 -2.64 16.00 -1.36
N GLY A 185 -2.41 14.87 -0.69
CA GLY A 185 -3.44 13.92 -0.28
C GLY A 185 -3.79 12.84 -1.32
N VAL A 186 -3.11 12.81 -2.47
CA VAL A 186 -3.27 11.70 -3.42
C VAL A 186 -2.69 10.43 -2.80
N VAL A 187 -3.50 9.37 -2.77
CA VAL A 187 -3.13 8.05 -2.21
C VAL A 187 -2.80 7.10 -3.35
N TYR A 188 -1.72 6.35 -3.23
CA TYR A 188 -1.40 5.21 -4.10
C TYR A 188 -1.32 3.96 -3.26
N PHE A 189 -1.86 2.86 -3.76
CA PHE A 189 -1.81 1.58 -3.05
C PHE A 189 -1.69 0.39 -4.00
N THR A 190 -1.16 -0.70 -3.47
CA THR A 190 -1.02 -1.97 -4.17
C THR A 190 -2.13 -2.93 -3.79
N ASP A 191 -2.60 -3.73 -4.75
CA ASP A 191 -3.69 -4.68 -4.58
C ASP A 191 -3.31 -6.09 -5.11
N PRO A 192 -2.36 -6.77 -4.46
CA PRO A 192 -2.10 -8.18 -4.71
C PRO A 192 -3.23 -9.04 -4.15
N ASN A 193 -3.13 -10.37 -4.33
CA ASN A 193 -4.14 -11.29 -3.80
C ASN A 193 -3.66 -12.12 -2.60
N PHE A 194 -2.61 -11.68 -1.90
CA PHE A 194 -2.00 -12.43 -0.79
C PHE A 194 -3.00 -12.77 0.33
N GLN A 195 -3.79 -11.78 0.77
CA GLN A 195 -4.75 -11.90 1.86
C GLN A 195 -6.20 -11.95 1.38
N ARG A 196 -6.43 -12.22 0.08
CA ARG A 196 -7.81 -12.36 -0.43
C ARG A 196 -8.55 -13.53 0.22
N GLY A 197 -7.84 -14.56 0.61
CA GLY A 197 -8.42 -15.78 1.17
C GLY A 197 -9.35 -16.46 0.17
N ASN A 198 -10.47 -16.99 0.66
CA ASN A 198 -11.48 -17.68 -0.16
C ASN A 198 -12.52 -16.75 -0.78
N ARG A 199 -12.36 -15.44 -0.67
CA ARG A 199 -13.29 -14.47 -1.25
C ARG A 199 -13.21 -14.47 -2.79
N PRO A 200 -14.36 -14.26 -3.48
CA PRO A 200 -14.39 -14.26 -4.93
C PRO A 200 -13.43 -13.23 -5.54
N ASP A 201 -12.78 -13.63 -6.62
CA ASP A 201 -12.01 -12.72 -7.45
C ASP A 201 -12.93 -11.83 -8.27
N GLN A 202 -12.85 -10.51 -8.07
CA GLN A 202 -13.60 -9.53 -8.84
C GLN A 202 -12.70 -8.75 -9.82
N MET A 203 -11.38 -8.99 -9.76
CA MET A 203 -10.37 -8.32 -10.60
C MET A 203 -9.93 -9.16 -11.81
N SER A 204 -10.65 -10.26 -12.11
CA SER A 204 -10.39 -11.13 -13.28
C SER A 204 -8.95 -11.68 -13.32
N GLY A 205 -8.44 -12.11 -12.16
CA GLY A 205 -7.08 -12.66 -12.01
C GLY A 205 -5.97 -11.61 -11.99
N ARG A 206 -6.30 -10.32 -12.10
CA ARG A 206 -5.31 -9.24 -12.11
C ARG A 206 -4.96 -8.79 -10.70
N THR A 207 -3.71 -8.43 -10.52
CA THR A 207 -3.20 -7.72 -9.36
C THR A 207 -2.75 -6.34 -9.82
N SER A 208 -3.04 -5.30 -9.05
CA SER A 208 -3.03 -3.94 -9.59
C SER A 208 -2.40 -2.93 -8.64
N VAL A 209 -2.05 -1.79 -9.19
CA VAL A 209 -1.74 -0.56 -8.47
C VAL A 209 -2.82 0.45 -8.78
N PHE A 210 -3.35 1.10 -7.74
CA PHE A 210 -4.40 2.10 -7.86
C PHE A 210 -3.97 3.45 -7.29
N ARG A 211 -4.66 4.48 -7.72
CA ARG A 211 -4.56 5.85 -7.22
C ARG A 211 -5.94 6.32 -6.76
N VAL A 212 -5.98 7.05 -5.65
CA VAL A 212 -7.17 7.76 -5.17
C VAL A 212 -6.89 9.25 -5.16
N SER A 213 -7.70 10.03 -5.83
CA SER A 213 -7.60 11.49 -5.86
C SER A 213 -9.00 12.08 -5.81
N GLY A 214 -9.29 12.99 -4.87
CA GLY A 214 -10.63 13.58 -4.71
C GLY A 214 -11.74 12.54 -4.53
N GLY A 215 -11.45 11.41 -3.86
CA GLY A 215 -12.37 10.30 -3.66
C GLY A 215 -12.59 9.39 -4.89
N GLN A 216 -11.93 9.68 -6.01
CA GLN A 216 -12.02 8.87 -7.23
C GLN A 216 -10.87 7.87 -7.30
N VAL A 217 -11.21 6.59 -7.52
CA VAL A 217 -10.23 5.51 -7.74
C VAL A 217 -9.93 5.38 -9.23
N SER A 218 -8.66 5.38 -9.57
CA SER A 218 -8.17 5.15 -10.93
C SER A 218 -7.07 4.10 -10.96
N LEU A 219 -7.03 3.34 -12.05
CA LEU A 219 -6.01 2.32 -12.27
C LEU A 219 -4.68 2.99 -12.65
N VAL A 220 -3.59 2.58 -11.99
CA VAL A 220 -2.21 2.92 -12.37
C VAL A 220 -1.63 1.84 -13.28
N ASP A 221 -1.61 0.60 -12.81
CA ASP A 221 -1.13 -0.55 -13.62
C ASP A 221 -1.77 -1.86 -13.11
N ASP A 222 -2.19 -2.72 -14.04
CA ASP A 222 -2.75 -4.05 -13.77
C ASP A 222 -1.92 -5.20 -14.36
N ARG A 223 -0.68 -4.91 -14.74
CA ARG A 223 0.25 -5.86 -15.39
C ARG A 223 1.40 -6.29 -14.49
N LEU A 224 1.45 -5.80 -13.24
CA LEU A 224 2.43 -6.24 -12.27
C LEU A 224 1.96 -7.54 -11.61
N ARG A 225 2.91 -8.45 -11.41
CA ARG A 225 2.62 -9.71 -10.70
C ARG A 225 2.90 -9.53 -9.22
N GLN A 226 1.83 -9.52 -8.41
CA GLN A 226 1.87 -9.32 -6.96
C GLN A 226 2.59 -8.00 -6.58
N PRO A 227 2.06 -6.83 -6.96
CA PRO A 227 2.62 -5.58 -6.49
C PRO A 227 2.55 -5.53 -4.95
N ASN A 228 3.65 -5.10 -4.31
CA ASN A 228 3.81 -5.06 -2.87
C ASN A 228 4.24 -3.65 -2.45
N GLY A 229 5.44 -3.44 -1.95
CA GLY A 229 5.90 -2.15 -1.46
C GLY A 229 5.72 -1.01 -2.45
N ILE A 230 5.31 0.15 -1.96
CA ILE A 230 5.03 1.34 -2.74
C ILE A 230 5.50 2.60 -2.00
N ALA A 231 6.27 3.45 -2.66
CA ALA A 231 6.74 4.72 -2.08
C ALA A 231 6.90 5.81 -3.14
N LEU A 232 6.85 7.06 -2.71
CA LEU A 232 7.13 8.23 -3.54
C LEU A 232 8.58 8.71 -3.33
N SER A 233 9.17 9.37 -4.33
CA SER A 233 10.35 10.20 -4.11
C SER A 233 10.02 11.40 -3.23
N PRO A 234 11.01 12.03 -2.56
CA PRO A 234 10.76 13.19 -1.67
C PRO A 234 10.02 14.35 -2.33
N ASP A 235 10.25 14.57 -3.62
CA ASP A 235 9.57 15.60 -4.43
C ASP A 235 8.20 15.15 -4.96
N GLY A 236 7.80 13.90 -4.70
CA GLY A 236 6.54 13.33 -5.17
C GLY A 236 6.46 13.11 -6.68
N SER A 237 7.58 13.24 -7.40
CA SER A 237 7.62 13.14 -8.88
C SER A 237 7.83 11.72 -9.41
N THR A 238 8.23 10.80 -8.55
CA THR A 238 8.47 9.39 -8.90
C THR A 238 7.74 8.48 -7.92
N LEU A 239 6.97 7.53 -8.45
CA LEU A 239 6.36 6.44 -7.70
C LEU A 239 7.15 5.16 -7.94
N TYR A 240 7.62 4.52 -6.87
CA TYR A 240 8.32 3.23 -6.90
C TYR A 240 7.34 2.13 -6.49
N VAL A 241 7.37 0.99 -7.20
CA VAL A 241 6.52 -0.16 -6.91
C VAL A 241 7.30 -1.47 -7.07
N GLY A 242 7.28 -2.30 -6.05
CA GLY A 242 7.82 -3.66 -6.08
C GLY A 242 6.84 -4.64 -6.72
N ALA A 243 7.29 -5.37 -7.72
CA ALA A 243 6.58 -6.51 -8.29
C ALA A 243 7.15 -7.79 -7.69
N TYR A 244 6.59 -8.24 -6.56
CA TYR A 244 7.12 -9.31 -5.71
C TYR A 244 7.42 -10.59 -6.48
N SER A 245 6.47 -11.06 -7.31
CA SER A 245 6.63 -12.29 -8.08
C SER A 245 7.46 -12.13 -9.36
N GLU A 246 7.87 -10.91 -9.70
CA GLU A 246 8.75 -10.64 -10.84
C GLU A 246 10.20 -10.41 -10.40
N ASN A 247 10.45 -10.27 -9.09
CA ASN A 247 11.75 -9.90 -8.52
C ASN A 247 12.29 -8.59 -9.10
N LYS A 248 11.40 -7.60 -9.30
CA LYS A 248 11.71 -6.31 -9.94
C LYS A 248 11.09 -5.16 -9.19
N ILE A 249 11.75 -4.03 -9.25
CA ILE A 249 11.19 -2.75 -8.87
C ILE A 249 10.94 -1.94 -10.13
N TYR A 250 9.73 -1.39 -10.24
CA TYR A 250 9.35 -0.47 -11.28
C TYR A 250 9.25 0.95 -10.73
N LYS A 251 9.37 1.92 -11.63
CA LYS A 251 9.09 3.33 -11.32
C LYS A 251 8.20 3.95 -12.37
N TYR A 252 7.44 4.94 -11.94
CA TYR A 252 6.51 5.73 -12.75
C TYR A 252 6.80 7.20 -12.53
N VAL A 253 6.82 8.00 -13.59
CA VAL A 253 6.81 9.46 -13.48
C VAL A 253 5.42 9.88 -12.99
N VAL A 254 5.35 10.66 -11.93
CA VAL A 254 4.12 11.23 -11.39
C VAL A 254 3.95 12.64 -11.92
N GLN A 255 2.79 12.91 -12.51
CA GLN A 255 2.43 14.21 -13.05
C GLN A 255 1.95 15.16 -11.92
N PRO A 256 1.89 16.48 -12.14
CA PRO A 256 1.40 17.42 -11.14
C PRO A 256 0.00 17.08 -10.60
N ASP A 257 -0.91 16.55 -11.44
CA ASP A 257 -2.25 16.11 -11.03
C ASP A 257 -2.28 14.74 -10.32
N GLY A 258 -1.10 14.15 -10.09
CA GLY A 258 -0.95 12.83 -9.48
C GLY A 258 -1.19 11.65 -10.42
N SER A 259 -1.51 11.87 -11.70
CA SER A 259 -1.51 10.77 -12.68
C SER A 259 -0.11 10.25 -12.94
N THR A 260 -0.01 9.02 -13.45
CA THR A 260 1.28 8.38 -13.67
C THR A 260 1.50 8.11 -15.16
N GLY A 261 2.75 8.28 -15.59
CA GLY A 261 3.21 7.84 -16.91
C GLY A 261 3.37 6.32 -17.01
N ALA A 262 3.91 5.86 -18.14
CA ALA A 262 4.25 4.46 -18.34
C ALA A 262 5.36 4.01 -17.36
N ARG A 263 5.29 2.74 -16.93
CA ARG A 263 6.32 2.15 -16.08
C ARG A 263 7.66 1.99 -16.81
N SER A 264 8.72 2.12 -16.05
CA SER A 264 10.07 1.71 -16.42
C SER A 264 10.69 0.86 -15.32
N VAL A 265 11.65 0.02 -15.66
CA VAL A 265 12.37 -0.78 -14.65
C VAL A 265 13.30 0.14 -13.88
N PHE A 266 13.21 0.11 -12.54
CA PHE A 266 14.13 0.81 -11.64
C PHE A 266 15.27 -0.12 -11.23
N VAL A 267 14.94 -1.34 -10.76
CA VAL A 267 15.89 -2.38 -10.38
C VAL A 267 15.44 -3.73 -10.93
N ASN A 268 16.38 -4.47 -11.51
CA ASN A 268 16.20 -5.88 -11.83
C ASN A 268 16.79 -6.75 -10.72
N TYR A 269 16.19 -7.93 -10.51
CA TYR A 269 16.76 -9.00 -9.67
C TYR A 269 16.86 -8.65 -8.17
N LEU A 270 15.87 -7.98 -7.61
CA LEU A 270 15.66 -7.97 -6.15
C LEU A 270 14.69 -9.09 -5.77
N GLY A 271 15.16 -10.06 -5.01
CA GLY A 271 14.36 -11.23 -4.61
C GLY A 271 13.19 -10.83 -3.71
N GLY A 272 11.94 -10.97 -4.21
CA GLY A 272 10.73 -10.65 -3.48
C GLY A 272 10.74 -9.23 -2.90
N PRO A 273 10.71 -8.16 -3.75
CA PRO A 273 10.65 -6.78 -3.26
C PRO A 273 9.37 -6.59 -2.44
N ASP A 274 9.56 -6.37 -1.14
CA ASP A 274 8.49 -6.18 -0.15
C ASP A 274 8.35 -4.70 0.20
N GLY A 275 8.25 -4.31 1.44
CA GLY A 275 8.07 -2.91 1.83
C GLY A 275 9.24 -1.99 1.50
N VAL A 276 9.00 -0.68 1.47
CA VAL A 276 9.97 0.32 1.00
C VAL A 276 9.81 1.64 1.72
N THR A 277 10.92 2.36 1.90
CA THR A 277 10.94 3.76 2.36
C THR A 277 12.04 4.54 1.63
N VAL A 278 12.03 5.87 1.76
CA VAL A 278 13.05 6.74 1.16
C VAL A 278 13.63 7.69 2.20
N ASP A 279 14.87 8.15 1.97
CA ASP A 279 15.51 9.19 2.79
C ASP A 279 15.43 10.58 2.14
N CYS A 280 15.88 11.60 2.86
CA CYS A 280 15.87 12.99 2.39
C CYS A 280 16.76 13.23 1.15
N ALA A 281 17.72 12.36 0.87
CA ALA A 281 18.53 12.40 -0.35
C ALA A 281 17.88 11.69 -1.53
N GLY A 282 16.69 11.06 -1.31
CA GLY A 282 15.98 10.27 -2.30
C GLY A 282 16.52 8.85 -2.47
N ASN A 283 17.42 8.38 -1.58
CA ASN A 283 17.83 6.99 -1.61
C ASN A 283 16.66 6.09 -1.18
N VAL A 284 16.52 4.95 -1.85
CA VAL A 284 15.41 4.03 -1.70
C VAL A 284 15.86 2.79 -0.94
N TYR A 285 15.19 2.48 0.16
CA TYR A 285 15.49 1.36 1.05
C TYR A 285 14.42 0.29 0.85
N TRP A 286 14.80 -0.84 0.29
CA TRP A 286 13.87 -1.87 -0.11
C TRP A 286 14.07 -3.14 0.69
N ALA A 287 13.02 -3.58 1.39
CA ALA A 287 12.98 -4.86 2.06
C ALA A 287 12.94 -6.00 1.03
N SER A 288 13.74 -7.03 1.27
CA SER A 288 13.76 -8.25 0.46
C SER A 288 13.21 -9.42 1.27
N GLY A 289 12.07 -9.95 0.85
CA GLY A 289 11.44 -11.11 1.49
C GLY A 289 12.24 -12.39 1.32
N SER A 290 13.21 -12.43 0.40
CA SER A 290 13.95 -13.65 0.05
C SER A 290 15.24 -13.84 0.83
N ASP A 291 16.00 -12.78 1.11
CA ASP A 291 17.37 -12.86 1.65
C ASP A 291 17.54 -12.23 3.05
N GLY A 292 16.49 -11.60 3.58
CA GLY A 292 16.53 -10.96 4.90
C GLY A 292 17.38 -9.69 4.95
N LEU A 293 17.59 -9.04 3.80
CA LEU A 293 18.33 -7.79 3.68
C LEU A 293 17.40 -6.63 3.36
N ILE A 294 17.86 -5.43 3.68
CA ILE A 294 17.38 -4.20 3.09
C ILE A 294 18.43 -3.76 2.05
N HIS A 295 17.98 -3.62 0.81
CA HIS A 295 18.82 -3.12 -0.28
C HIS A 295 18.64 -1.62 -0.44
N VAL A 296 19.74 -0.88 -0.49
CA VAL A 296 19.74 0.58 -0.58
C VAL A 296 20.19 0.99 -1.97
N TYR A 297 19.35 1.78 -2.65
CA TYR A 297 19.62 2.27 -4.00
C TYR A 297 19.62 3.79 -4.05
N SER A 298 20.46 4.36 -4.89
CA SER A 298 20.38 5.80 -5.23
C SER A 298 19.10 6.08 -6.05
N PRO A 299 18.69 7.35 -6.19
CA PRO A 299 17.57 7.73 -7.08
C PRO A 299 17.76 7.28 -8.54
N ALA A 300 19.02 7.09 -8.97
CA ALA A 300 19.35 6.56 -10.30
C ALA A 300 19.25 5.03 -10.40
N GLY A 301 19.02 4.31 -9.29
CA GLY A 301 18.95 2.85 -9.26
C GLY A 301 20.30 2.14 -9.05
N ALA A 302 21.38 2.88 -8.77
CA ALA A 302 22.65 2.26 -8.40
C ALA A 302 22.59 1.74 -6.95
N GLN A 303 23.00 0.51 -6.73
CA GLN A 303 23.05 -0.07 -5.39
C GLN A 303 24.16 0.60 -4.56
N LEU A 304 23.79 1.13 -3.39
CA LEU A 304 24.69 1.80 -2.45
C LEU A 304 25.17 0.87 -1.33
N GLY A 305 24.45 -0.22 -1.09
CA GLY A 305 24.79 -1.21 -0.09
C GLY A 305 23.59 -2.00 0.42
N THR A 306 23.79 -2.74 1.51
CA THR A 306 22.76 -3.53 2.15
C THR A 306 22.83 -3.40 3.66
N ILE A 307 21.70 -3.64 4.33
CA ILE A 307 21.57 -3.72 5.79
C ILE A 307 21.03 -5.13 6.13
N ARG A 308 21.68 -5.83 7.06
CA ARG A 308 21.18 -7.09 7.59
C ARG A 308 20.03 -6.80 8.58
N SER A 309 18.86 -7.34 8.34
CA SER A 309 17.70 -7.13 9.22
C SER A 309 17.84 -7.83 10.57
N GLY A 310 18.56 -8.94 10.61
CA GLY A 310 18.64 -9.80 11.79
C GLY A 310 17.54 -10.83 11.92
N GLY A 311 16.51 -10.78 11.06
CA GLY A 311 15.43 -11.78 10.96
C GLY A 311 15.59 -12.70 9.75
N ALA A 312 14.68 -13.67 9.61
CA ALA A 312 14.73 -14.69 8.55
C ALA A 312 14.20 -14.21 7.20
N GLY A 313 13.54 -13.07 7.15
CA GLY A 313 13.03 -12.38 5.96
C GLY A 313 12.70 -10.94 6.36
N THR A 314 12.70 -10.02 5.42
CA THR A 314 12.35 -8.63 5.69
C THR A 314 11.02 -8.32 5.04
N THR A 315 10.09 -7.77 5.80
CA THR A 315 8.76 -7.45 5.31
C THR A 315 8.64 -5.98 4.96
N ASN A 316 9.00 -5.07 5.88
CA ASN A 316 8.83 -3.65 5.62
C ASN A 316 9.82 -2.79 6.44
N VAL A 317 9.90 -1.51 6.11
CA VAL A 317 10.84 -0.54 6.69
C VAL A 317 10.22 0.84 6.83
N ALA A 318 10.55 1.56 7.91
CA ALA A 318 10.17 2.96 8.07
C ALA A 318 11.24 3.74 8.85
N PHE A 319 11.47 4.96 8.46
CA PHE A 319 12.31 5.88 9.24
C PHE A 319 11.52 6.48 10.40
N GLY A 320 12.17 6.65 11.55
CA GLY A 320 11.60 7.28 12.72
C GLY A 320 12.66 7.78 13.71
N GLY A 321 12.23 8.05 14.91
CA GLY A 321 13.03 8.74 15.91
C GLY A 321 12.95 10.27 15.78
N PRO A 322 13.44 11.03 16.79
CA PRO A 322 13.33 12.49 16.80
C PRO A 322 14.04 13.16 15.61
N ASP A 323 15.14 12.57 15.16
CA ASP A 323 15.96 13.06 14.04
C ASP A 323 15.72 12.29 12.74
N ARG A 324 14.78 11.34 12.75
CA ARG A 324 14.47 10.44 11.63
C ARG A 324 15.66 9.67 11.05
N GLN A 325 16.71 9.47 11.80
CA GLN A 325 17.87 8.68 11.36
C GLN A 325 17.79 7.22 11.82
N THR A 326 16.77 6.82 12.53
CA THR A 326 16.54 5.42 12.90
C THR A 326 15.66 4.74 11.86
N LEU A 327 16.20 3.74 11.17
CA LEU A 327 15.42 2.86 10.32
C LEU A 327 14.87 1.74 11.19
N TYR A 328 13.56 1.66 11.33
CA TYR A 328 12.84 0.53 11.90
C TYR A 328 12.55 -0.49 10.82
N ILE A 329 12.67 -1.77 11.17
CA ILE A 329 12.60 -2.88 10.22
C ILE A 329 11.68 -3.93 10.83
N THR A 330 10.64 -4.30 10.11
CA THR A 330 9.85 -5.49 10.40
C THR A 330 10.46 -6.67 9.67
N SER A 331 10.73 -7.75 10.38
CA SER A 331 11.45 -8.89 9.83
C SER A 331 11.07 -10.18 10.57
N GLY A 332 11.11 -11.29 9.86
CA GLY A 332 10.78 -12.60 10.38
C GLY A 332 9.88 -13.38 9.46
N ARG A 333 9.37 -14.49 9.95
CA ARG A 333 8.37 -15.34 9.28
C ARG A 333 7.09 -15.37 10.08
N THR A 334 6.03 -15.85 9.50
CA THR A 334 4.77 -16.08 10.21
C THR A 334 5.01 -16.81 11.52
N ASN A 335 4.50 -16.27 12.63
CA ASN A 335 4.67 -16.72 14.02
C ASN A 335 6.08 -16.57 14.61
N ASP A 336 7.01 -15.91 13.91
CA ASP A 336 8.33 -15.57 14.45
C ASP A 336 8.79 -14.23 13.84
N SER A 337 7.96 -13.21 13.98
CA SER A 337 8.26 -11.87 13.49
C SER A 337 8.81 -10.98 14.60
N GLY A 338 9.60 -9.99 14.23
CA GLY A 338 10.23 -9.06 15.16
C GLY A 338 10.41 -7.67 14.58
N LEU A 339 10.56 -6.72 15.49
CA LEU A 339 10.95 -5.34 15.22
C LEU A 339 12.45 -5.19 15.50
N TYR A 340 13.13 -4.57 14.55
CA TYR A 340 14.57 -4.28 14.59
C TYR A 340 14.81 -2.81 14.28
N SER A 341 15.98 -2.29 14.60
CA SER A 341 16.36 -0.93 14.24
C SER A 341 17.85 -0.80 13.95
N VAL A 342 18.18 0.20 13.14
CA VAL A 342 19.55 0.60 12.85
C VAL A 342 19.60 2.10 12.65
N ARG A 343 20.68 2.75 13.13
CA ARG A 343 20.91 4.15 12.88
C ARG A 343 21.64 4.34 11.56
N LEU A 344 21.17 5.29 10.75
CA LEU A 344 21.71 5.63 9.45
C LEU A 344 22.17 7.08 9.40
N ASN A 345 22.92 7.45 8.33
CA ASN A 345 23.53 8.76 8.24
C ASN A 345 22.60 9.84 7.67
N VAL A 346 21.65 9.45 6.82
CA VAL A 346 20.71 10.37 6.18
C VAL A 346 19.34 10.22 6.83
N PRO A 347 18.67 11.30 7.22
CA PRO A 347 17.33 11.23 7.76
C PRO A 347 16.34 10.69 6.74
N GLY A 348 15.35 9.93 7.20
CA GLY A 348 14.25 9.48 6.37
C GLY A 348 13.31 10.63 6.00
N TYR A 349 12.79 10.59 4.77
CA TYR A 349 11.74 11.49 4.35
C TYR A 349 10.48 11.26 5.19
N PRO A 350 9.83 12.31 5.73
CA PRO A 350 8.63 12.17 6.54
C PRO A 350 7.40 11.96 5.66
N TYR A 351 6.94 10.72 5.61
CA TYR A 351 5.63 10.37 5.05
C TYR A 351 4.59 10.29 6.14
#